data_d97dc44d206ad21d868b90a9703222d1
#
_entry.id   d97dc44d206ad21d868b90a9703222d1
#
_cell.length_a   1.000
_cell.length_b   1.000
_cell.length_c   1.000
_cell.angle_alpha   90.00
_cell.angle_beta   90.00
_cell.angle_gamma   90.00
#
_symmetry.space_group_name_H-M   'P 1'
#
loop_
_entity.id
_entity.type
_entity.pdbx_description
1 polymer ?
#
loop_
_entity_poly.entity_id
_entity_poly.type
_entity_poly.pdbx_seq_one_letter_code
_entity_poly.pdbx_strand_id
1 'polypeptide(L)'
;MSPATLVTCHANADFDAFAAMLAARRLYAPCVLLFPGTQERGLQKLYARLDAQTYDFVTADSLDWAAFDRLVLVDTRQRGRVRHVAPLLDRPGLRLEVWDHHPDAADDVTADAAYTARVG
;
A
#
# COMPACT_ATOMS: atom_id res chain seq x y z
N MET A 1 17.53 -4.68 14.12
CA MET A 1 16.39 -3.76 13.87
C MET A 1 15.47 -4.39 12.84
N SER A 2 14.18 -4.33 13.11
CA SER A 2 13.21 -4.79 12.14
C SER A 2 13.24 -3.90 10.89
N PRO A 3 13.09 -4.46 9.67
CA PRO A 3 12.97 -3.65 8.46
C PRO A 3 11.82 -2.67 8.58
N ALA A 4 12.04 -1.44 8.15
CA ALA A 4 10.96 -0.45 8.09
C ALA A 4 10.07 -0.76 6.88
N THR A 5 8.80 -1.03 7.14
CA THR A 5 7.84 -1.47 6.14
C THR A 5 6.80 -0.39 5.89
N LEU A 6 6.60 -0.08 4.61
CA LEU A 6 5.54 0.79 4.14
C LEU A 6 4.48 -0.05 3.42
N VAL A 7 3.23 0.10 3.82
CA VAL A 7 2.08 -0.55 3.18
C VAL A 7 1.26 0.51 2.48
N THR A 8 0.91 0.29 1.22
CA THR A 8 0.06 1.20 0.47
C THR A 8 -0.81 0.46 -0.53
N CYS A 9 -1.76 1.17 -1.13
CA CYS A 9 -2.66 0.67 -2.17
C CYS A 9 -2.62 1.58 -3.39
N HIS A 10 -3.55 1.37 -4.33
CA HIS A 10 -3.64 2.15 -5.56
C HIS A 10 -4.24 3.54 -5.34
N ALA A 11 -3.92 4.45 -6.26
CA ALA A 11 -4.58 5.77 -6.32
C ALA A 11 -6.09 5.60 -6.45
N ASN A 12 -6.85 6.58 -5.94
CA ASN A 12 -8.30 6.50 -5.86
C ASN A 12 -8.77 5.28 -5.06
N ALA A 13 -8.24 5.13 -3.85
CA ALA A 13 -8.50 3.99 -2.98
C ALA A 13 -9.99 3.78 -2.73
N ASP A 14 -10.43 2.53 -2.82
CA ASP A 14 -11.80 2.10 -2.56
C ASP A 14 -11.86 1.29 -1.24
N PHE A 15 -13.06 0.76 -0.94
CA PHE A 15 -13.25 -0.04 0.28
C PHE A 15 -12.39 -1.30 0.30
N ASP A 16 -12.23 -1.97 -0.84
CA ASP A 16 -11.43 -3.18 -0.92
C ASP A 16 -9.96 -2.88 -0.62
N ALA A 17 -9.44 -1.79 -1.17
CA ALA A 17 -8.08 -1.34 -0.90
C ALA A 17 -7.88 -0.99 0.57
N PHE A 18 -8.83 -0.28 1.16
CA PHE A 18 -8.80 0.08 2.58
C PHE A 18 -8.79 -1.17 3.47
N ALA A 19 -9.68 -2.12 3.21
CA ALA A 19 -9.76 -3.37 3.97
C ALA A 19 -8.47 -4.18 3.84
N ALA A 20 -7.90 -4.23 2.63
CA ALA A 20 -6.64 -4.92 2.38
C ALA A 20 -5.48 -4.29 3.15
N MET A 21 -5.44 -2.96 3.25
CA MET A 21 -4.43 -2.26 4.05
C MET A 21 -4.54 -2.60 5.54
N LEU A 22 -5.76 -2.66 6.07
CA LEU A 22 -5.98 -3.03 7.48
C LEU A 22 -5.57 -4.48 7.75
N ALA A 23 -5.83 -5.39 6.82
CA ALA A 23 -5.39 -6.78 6.93
C ALA A 23 -3.86 -6.88 6.89
N ALA A 24 -3.22 -6.16 5.97
CA ALA A 24 -1.76 -6.13 5.86
C ALA A 24 -1.11 -5.56 7.13
N ARG A 25 -1.73 -4.57 7.76
CA ARG A 25 -1.25 -4.02 9.03
C ARG A 25 -1.02 -5.12 10.06
N ARG A 26 -1.93 -6.08 10.15
CA ARG A 26 -1.80 -7.19 11.10
C ARG A 26 -0.65 -8.12 10.77
N LEU A 27 -0.39 -8.33 9.47
CA LEU A 27 0.66 -9.23 9.01
C LEU A 27 2.05 -8.62 9.14
N TYR A 28 2.17 -7.31 8.94
CA TYR A 28 3.45 -6.64 8.81
C TYR A 28 3.80 -5.71 9.97
N ALA A 29 2.98 -5.65 11.01
CA ALA A 29 3.27 -4.77 12.15
C ALA A 29 4.62 -5.10 12.80
N PRO A 30 5.41 -4.10 13.18
CA PRO A 30 5.16 -2.68 13.00
C PRO A 30 5.36 -2.22 11.55
N CYS A 31 4.43 -1.42 11.05
CA CYS A 31 4.51 -0.89 9.70
C CYS A 31 3.82 0.47 9.63
N VAL A 32 4.10 1.20 8.53
CA VAL A 32 3.47 2.48 8.25
C VAL A 32 2.44 2.27 7.15
N LEU A 33 1.23 2.78 7.33
CA LEU A 33 0.17 2.73 6.33
C LEU A 33 0.09 4.07 5.60
N LEU A 34 0.32 4.05 4.30
CA LEU A 34 0.30 5.24 3.46
C LEU A 34 -0.96 5.26 2.60
N PHE A 35 -1.81 6.28 2.78
CA PHE A 35 -2.86 6.54 1.82
C PHE A 35 -2.28 7.22 0.59
N PRO A 36 -2.66 6.77 -0.62
CA PRO A 36 -2.41 7.56 -1.83
C PRO A 36 -3.20 8.87 -1.73
N GLY A 37 -2.80 9.88 -2.46
CA GLY A 37 -3.38 11.22 -2.34
C GLY A 37 -4.86 11.31 -2.69
N THR A 38 -5.45 10.27 -3.31
CA THR A 38 -6.85 10.25 -3.72
C THR A 38 -7.57 9.03 -3.17
N GLN A 39 -8.86 9.20 -2.88
CA GLN A 39 -9.73 8.15 -2.35
C GLN A 39 -11.08 8.23 -3.05
N GLU A 40 -11.74 7.10 -3.21
CA GLU A 40 -13.12 7.07 -3.67
C GLU A 40 -14.01 7.86 -2.70
N ARG A 41 -15.07 8.51 -3.23
CA ARG A 41 -15.94 9.37 -2.42
C ARG A 41 -16.57 8.66 -1.22
N GLY A 42 -17.04 7.42 -1.40
CA GLY A 42 -17.61 6.64 -0.31
C GLY A 42 -16.60 6.36 0.79
N LEU A 43 -15.38 6.05 0.42
CA LEU A 43 -14.30 5.82 1.37
C LEU A 43 -13.91 7.11 2.09
N GLN A 44 -13.89 8.25 1.40
CA GLN A 44 -13.64 9.55 2.04
C GLN A 44 -14.63 9.81 3.16
N LYS A 45 -15.92 9.55 2.92
CA LYS A 45 -16.98 9.76 3.93
C LYS A 45 -16.80 8.83 5.12
N LEU A 46 -16.47 7.57 4.88
CA LEU A 46 -16.20 6.62 5.95
C LEU A 46 -15.01 7.05 6.79
N TYR A 47 -13.90 7.36 6.11
CA TYR A 47 -12.65 7.73 6.78
C TYR A 47 -12.80 8.99 7.64
N ALA A 48 -13.59 9.95 7.19
CA ALA A 48 -13.85 11.18 7.95
C ALA A 48 -14.60 10.90 9.27
N ARG A 49 -15.30 9.77 9.37
CA ARG A 49 -16.00 9.36 10.59
C ARG A 49 -15.17 8.50 11.52
N LEU A 50 -14.04 7.97 11.02
CA LEU A 50 -13.17 7.14 11.83
C LEU A 50 -12.21 8.01 12.63
N ASP A 51 -11.85 7.51 13.81
CA ASP A 51 -10.79 8.12 14.58
C ASP A 51 -9.46 7.89 13.84
N ALA A 52 -8.88 8.97 13.33
CA ALA A 52 -7.63 8.90 12.60
C ALA A 52 -6.50 8.29 13.43
N GLN A 53 -6.54 8.44 14.75
CA GLN A 53 -5.53 7.87 15.64
C GLN A 53 -5.60 6.34 15.72
N THR A 54 -6.79 5.77 15.48
CA THR A 54 -6.98 4.32 15.55
C THR A 54 -6.20 3.57 14.47
N TYR A 55 -6.04 4.19 13.28
CA TYR A 55 -5.48 3.52 12.12
C TYR A 55 -4.09 4.02 11.71
N ASP A 56 -3.65 5.16 12.23
CA ASP A 56 -2.30 5.72 12.01
C ASP A 56 -1.92 5.87 10.53
N PHE A 57 -2.88 6.23 9.68
CA PHE A 57 -2.58 6.48 8.27
C PHE A 57 -1.78 7.77 8.10
N VAL A 58 -0.78 7.72 7.23
CA VAL A 58 0.05 8.88 6.88
C VAL A 58 -0.13 9.27 5.43
N THR A 59 0.33 10.46 5.07
CA THR A 59 0.36 10.94 3.69
C THR A 59 1.80 11.03 3.19
N ALA A 60 1.98 11.07 1.87
CA ALA A 60 3.32 11.07 1.27
C ALA A 60 4.18 12.25 1.71
N ASP A 61 3.56 13.40 2.01
CA ASP A 61 4.28 14.62 2.39
C ASP A 61 5.09 14.48 3.68
N SER A 62 4.69 13.56 4.55
CA SER A 62 5.31 13.38 5.87
C SER A 62 6.37 12.28 5.91
N LEU A 63 6.65 11.61 4.77
CA LEU A 63 7.49 10.43 4.76
C LEU A 63 8.95 10.73 4.50
N ASP A 64 9.81 10.06 5.25
CA ASP A 64 11.22 9.88 4.91
C ASP A 64 11.37 8.57 4.14
N TRP A 65 11.46 8.67 2.81
CA TRP A 65 11.55 7.50 1.95
C TRP A 65 12.76 6.61 2.26
N ALA A 66 13.85 7.22 2.70
CA ALA A 66 15.07 6.48 3.03
C ALA A 66 14.91 5.58 4.26
N ALA A 67 13.89 5.79 5.07
CA ALA A 67 13.64 4.99 6.26
C ALA A 67 13.07 3.61 5.94
N PHE A 68 12.61 3.37 4.71
CA PHE A 68 11.93 2.13 4.34
C PHE A 68 12.81 1.24 3.49
N ASP A 69 12.84 -0.04 3.81
CA ASP A 69 13.54 -1.08 3.03
C ASP A 69 12.59 -2.18 2.53
N ARG A 70 11.33 -2.11 2.90
CA ARG A 70 10.28 -3.02 2.41
C ARG A 70 9.03 -2.24 2.04
N LEU A 71 8.52 -2.48 0.82
CA LEU A 71 7.25 -1.91 0.35
C LEU A 71 6.27 -3.04 0.11
N VAL A 72 5.07 -2.91 0.68
CA VAL A 72 3.97 -3.85 0.47
C VAL A 72 2.85 -3.13 -0.28
N LEU A 73 2.51 -3.64 -1.46
CA LEU A 73 1.39 -3.15 -2.25
C LEU A 73 0.21 -4.10 -2.07
N VAL A 74 -0.96 -3.54 -1.76
CA VAL A 74 -2.19 -4.30 -1.63
C VAL A 74 -3.22 -3.83 -2.65
N ASP A 75 -4.02 -4.77 -3.16
CA ASP A 75 -5.10 -4.54 -4.11
C ASP A 75 -4.64 -3.93 -5.44
N THR A 76 -3.36 -3.98 -5.74
CA THR A 76 -2.79 -3.57 -7.03
C THR A 76 -1.35 -4.04 -7.16
N ARG A 77 -0.86 -4.11 -8.40
CA ARG A 77 0.56 -4.28 -8.74
C ARG A 77 0.93 -3.50 -10.01
N GLN A 78 0.02 -2.65 -10.50
CA GLN A 78 0.28 -1.81 -11.67
C GLN A 78 1.04 -0.56 -11.28
N ARG A 79 2.20 -0.36 -11.90
CA ARG A 79 3.08 0.79 -11.63
C ARG A 79 2.36 2.12 -11.80
N GLY A 80 1.51 2.24 -12.81
CA GLY A 80 0.76 3.47 -13.08
C GLY A 80 -0.26 3.84 -12.01
N ARG A 81 -0.66 2.89 -11.17
CA ARG A 81 -1.64 3.11 -10.09
C ARG A 81 -0.99 3.41 -8.74
N VAL A 82 0.33 3.32 -8.66
CA VAL A 82 1.08 3.52 -7.41
C VAL A 82 2.18 4.57 -7.58
N ARG A 83 1.94 5.61 -8.37
CA ARG A 83 2.91 6.67 -8.64
C ARG A 83 3.37 7.39 -7.37
N HIS A 84 2.55 7.42 -6.35
CA HIS A 84 2.87 8.05 -5.06
C HIS A 84 4.03 7.36 -4.33
N VAL A 85 4.41 6.14 -4.71
CA VAL A 85 5.57 5.45 -4.14
C VAL A 85 6.71 5.31 -5.15
N ALA A 86 6.69 6.09 -6.23
CA ALA A 86 7.75 6.05 -7.24
C ALA A 86 9.16 6.17 -6.65
N PRO A 87 9.42 6.97 -5.61
CA PRO A 87 10.76 7.01 -5.00
C PRO A 87 11.28 5.69 -4.46
N LEU A 88 10.39 4.74 -4.15
CA LEU A 88 10.78 3.42 -3.65
C LEU A 88 10.85 2.34 -4.72
N LEU A 89 10.05 2.42 -5.78
CA LEU A 89 9.79 1.28 -6.66
C LEU A 89 11.02 0.68 -7.31
N ASP A 90 12.02 1.49 -7.65
CA ASP A 90 13.22 1.02 -8.33
C ASP A 90 14.48 1.19 -7.48
N ARG A 91 14.32 1.44 -6.19
CA ARG A 91 15.47 1.64 -5.32
C ARG A 91 16.21 0.32 -5.06
N PRO A 92 17.54 0.27 -5.26
CA PRO A 92 18.31 -0.94 -4.97
C PRO A 92 18.17 -1.34 -3.50
N GLY A 93 18.04 -2.65 -3.27
CA GLY A 93 17.90 -3.18 -1.91
C GLY A 93 16.50 -3.14 -1.32
N LEU A 94 15.54 -2.54 -2.02
CA LEU A 94 14.16 -2.56 -1.57
C LEU A 94 13.57 -3.95 -1.78
N ARG A 95 12.91 -4.48 -0.75
CA ARG A 95 12.09 -5.69 -0.89
C ARG A 95 10.66 -5.27 -1.23
N LEU A 96 10.13 -5.78 -2.33
CA LEU A 96 8.77 -5.48 -2.80
C LEU A 96 7.90 -6.73 -2.66
N GLU A 97 6.80 -6.61 -1.92
CA GLU A 97 5.80 -7.66 -1.76
C GLU A 97 4.44 -7.16 -2.24
N VAL A 98 3.71 -8.01 -2.94
CA VAL A 98 2.44 -7.65 -3.57
C VAL A 98 1.35 -8.64 -3.14
N TRP A 99 0.21 -8.11 -2.71
CA TRP A 99 -1.01 -8.85 -2.41
C TRP A 99 -2.10 -8.35 -3.35
N ASP A 100 -2.36 -9.07 -4.43
CA ASP A 100 -3.29 -8.65 -5.46
C ASP A 100 -3.88 -9.85 -6.18
N HIS A 101 -5.15 -9.75 -6.57
CA HIS A 101 -5.89 -10.78 -7.27
C HIS A 101 -6.26 -10.39 -8.71
N HIS A 102 -5.84 -9.20 -9.16
CA HIS A 102 -6.14 -8.76 -10.51
C HIS A 102 -5.32 -9.54 -11.55
N PRO A 103 -5.81 -9.63 -12.81
CA PRO A 103 -5.05 -10.25 -13.88
C PRO A 103 -3.74 -9.51 -14.15
N ASP A 104 -2.78 -10.22 -14.72
CA ASP A 104 -1.50 -9.64 -15.12
C ASP A 104 -1.70 -8.49 -16.11
N ALA A 105 -0.90 -7.44 -15.96
CA ALA A 105 -0.90 -6.28 -16.85
C ALA A 105 0.52 -5.95 -17.26
N ALA A 106 0.65 -5.23 -18.39
CA ALA A 106 1.97 -4.94 -18.97
C ALA A 106 2.84 -4.06 -18.07
N ASP A 107 2.24 -3.22 -17.24
CA ASP A 107 2.95 -2.30 -16.35
C ASP A 107 3.05 -2.80 -14.91
N ASP A 108 2.85 -4.10 -14.67
CA ASP A 108 3.01 -4.67 -13.35
C ASP A 108 4.43 -4.47 -12.82
N VAL A 109 4.54 -4.20 -11.51
CA VAL A 109 5.84 -4.15 -10.84
C VAL A 109 6.43 -5.56 -10.75
N THR A 110 7.76 -5.64 -10.70
CA THR A 110 8.46 -6.91 -10.43
C THR A 110 8.61 -7.06 -8.93
N ALA A 111 7.86 -7.98 -8.34
CA ALA A 111 7.86 -8.20 -6.91
C ALA A 111 8.83 -9.31 -6.51
N ASP A 112 9.43 -9.17 -5.31
CA ASP A 112 10.22 -10.25 -4.70
C ASP A 112 9.32 -11.38 -4.21
N ALA A 113 8.10 -11.04 -3.78
CA ALA A 113 7.08 -12.01 -3.40
C ALA A 113 5.71 -11.49 -3.84
N ALA A 114 4.91 -12.35 -4.43
CA ALA A 114 3.56 -12.01 -4.86
C ALA A 114 2.58 -13.05 -4.31
N TYR A 115 1.51 -12.56 -3.72
CA TYR A 115 0.48 -13.39 -3.10
C TYR A 115 -0.86 -13.09 -3.77
N THR A 116 -1.53 -14.14 -4.21
CA THR A 116 -2.85 -14.03 -4.80
C THR A 116 -3.84 -14.68 -3.86
N ALA A 117 -4.62 -13.86 -3.17
CA ALA A 117 -5.75 -14.38 -2.42
C ALA A 117 -6.94 -14.49 -3.36
N ARG A 118 -7.34 -15.70 -3.67
CA ARG A 118 -8.62 -15.91 -4.34
C ARG A 118 -9.70 -15.82 -3.28
N VAL A 119 -10.48 -14.76 -3.35
CA VAL A 119 -11.74 -14.71 -2.63
C VAL A 119 -12.71 -15.46 -3.51
N GLY A 120 -12.97 -16.67 -3.11
CA GLY A 120 -13.98 -17.49 -3.78
C GLY A 120 -15.37 -16.97 -3.50
#